data_f109518e48bc6a6dd0cb40f0e7399a65
#
_entry.id   f109518e48bc6a6dd0cb40f0e7399a65
#
_cell.length_a   1.000
_cell.length_b   1.000
_cell.length_c   1.000
_cell.angle_alpha   90.00
_cell.angle_beta   90.00
_cell.angle_gamma   90.00
#
_symmetry.space_group_name_H-M   'P 1'
#
loop_
_entity.id
_entity.type
_entity.pdbx_description
1 polymer ?
#
loop_
_entity_poly.entity_id
_entity_poly.type
_entity_poly.pdbx_seq_one_letter_code
_entity_poly.pdbx_strand_id
1 'polypeptide(L)'
;MCLAHRRDSEQSATSHGRHATLRPFAHALGDVPLPRPALDFGVQSWCFRHYQDNATVAEKAKAIGVDSIELCASHASIGDVEAFKDVVKVYRDADVAIHSMGVQTFEGKDGERNWFECAAAAGAKHITAHFKVDSFHTAVPKTAKLADEYGINVGIHCHGGYMFGGSKDVIDHLIKLGDGKIGVCIDTAWCMQTGPKQGDPVEWAKHYAGSIFGVHYKDFVFDPNGQWNDVVVGTGTLELPAFVKALDDGGFDGTAVIEYEADVENPVPALTKCVEEMRKLTA
;
A
#
# COMPACT_ATOMS: atom_id res chain seq x y z
N MET A 1 -37.55 52.32 23.46
CA MET A 1 -38.95 52.39 23.00
C MET A 1 -39.32 50.95 22.63
N CYS A 2 -39.93 50.21 23.55
CA CYS A 2 -41.37 50.06 23.77
C CYS A 2 -41.99 49.32 22.58
N LEU A 3 -42.63 48.26 22.71
CA LEU A 3 -43.51 47.46 23.58
C LEU A 3 -44.05 46.34 22.68
N ALA A 4 -44.08 45.10 23.01
CA ALA A 4 -44.88 44.34 23.95
C ALA A 4 -46.21 43.78 23.40
N HIS A 5 -46.47 42.55 23.79
CA HIS A 5 -47.77 41.87 24.07
C HIS A 5 -48.48 41.18 22.89
N ARG A 6 -49.17 40.03 23.00
CA ARG A 6 -49.65 39.12 24.08
C ARG A 6 -50.13 37.82 23.40
N ARG A 7 -49.99 36.65 24.03
CA ARG A 7 -50.98 35.72 24.65
C ARG A 7 -52.26 35.47 23.82
N ASP A 8 -52.84 34.34 23.71
CA ASP A 8 -53.11 33.09 24.44
C ASP A 8 -53.85 32.16 23.47
N SER A 9 -53.83 30.88 23.57
CA SER A 9 -54.77 30.06 24.34
C SER A 9 -54.66 28.58 23.99
N GLU A 10 -54.74 27.77 24.99
CA GLU A 10 -54.83 26.33 25.06
C GLU A 10 -56.00 25.74 24.21
N GLN A 11 -55.79 24.52 23.70
CA GLN A 11 -56.81 23.48 23.88
C GLN A 11 -56.20 22.07 23.78
N SER A 12 -56.46 21.33 24.82
CA SER A 12 -56.25 19.92 25.08
C SER A 12 -57.05 19.02 24.12
N ALA A 13 -56.38 17.98 23.60
CA ALA A 13 -57.10 16.76 23.17
C ALA A 13 -56.27 15.53 23.43
N THR A 14 -56.67 14.79 24.44
CA THR A 14 -56.20 13.45 24.78
C THR A 14 -56.67 12.45 23.73
N SER A 15 -55.74 11.68 23.12
CA SER A 15 -56.09 10.42 22.46
C SER A 15 -55.11 9.33 22.86
N HIS A 16 -55.64 8.30 23.52
CA HIS A 16 -54.97 7.06 23.88
C HIS A 16 -54.60 6.28 22.60
N GLY A 17 -53.33 6.19 22.28
CA GLY A 17 -52.83 5.38 21.20
C GLY A 17 -51.89 4.29 21.76
N ARG A 18 -52.26 3.05 21.56
CA ARG A 18 -51.65 1.82 22.04
C ARG A 18 -50.15 1.76 21.63
N HIS A 19 -49.27 1.59 22.60
CA HIS A 19 -47.87 1.24 22.38
C HIS A 19 -47.77 -0.16 21.77
N ALA A 20 -47.52 -0.26 20.48
CA ALA A 20 -47.01 -1.46 19.86
C ALA A 20 -45.48 -1.52 20.10
N THR A 21 -45.08 -2.39 20.98
CA THR A 21 -43.65 -2.72 21.18
C THR A 21 -43.13 -3.43 19.93
N LEU A 22 -42.45 -2.68 19.08
CA LEU A 22 -41.62 -3.25 18.02
C LEU A 22 -40.42 -3.96 18.67
N ARG A 23 -40.43 -5.28 18.67
CA ARG A 23 -39.23 -6.10 18.97
C ARG A 23 -38.21 -5.84 17.86
N PRO A 24 -36.96 -5.49 18.16
CA PRO A 24 -35.94 -5.43 17.13
C PRO A 24 -35.69 -6.88 16.64
N PHE A 25 -35.90 -7.12 15.34
CA PHE A 25 -35.37 -8.29 14.66
C PHE A 25 -33.84 -8.13 14.63
N ALA A 26 -33.15 -8.67 15.61
CA ALA A 26 -31.74 -8.95 15.52
C ALA A 26 -31.59 -10.14 14.57
N HIS A 27 -31.43 -9.87 13.27
CA HIS A 27 -30.81 -10.84 12.39
C HIS A 27 -29.36 -10.99 12.87
N ALA A 28 -29.05 -12.14 13.43
CA ALA A 28 -27.69 -12.61 13.55
C ALA A 28 -27.12 -12.71 12.14
N LEU A 29 -26.50 -11.64 11.67
CA LEU A 29 -25.49 -11.72 10.61
C LEU A 29 -24.39 -12.57 11.23
N GLY A 30 -24.26 -13.82 10.78
CA GLY A 30 -23.12 -14.66 11.16
C GLY A 30 -21.84 -13.84 10.93
N ASP A 31 -20.85 -14.05 11.80
CA ASP A 31 -19.54 -13.42 11.72
C ASP A 31 -18.94 -13.66 10.32
N VAL A 32 -19.25 -12.79 9.38
CA VAL A 32 -18.49 -12.68 8.14
C VAL A 32 -17.21 -11.95 8.53
N PRO A 33 -16.06 -12.60 8.46
CA PRO A 33 -14.80 -11.94 8.77
C PRO A 33 -14.70 -10.65 7.95
N LEU A 34 -14.39 -9.53 8.60
CA LEU A 34 -14.13 -8.28 7.90
C LEU A 34 -12.96 -8.49 6.92
N PRO A 35 -13.02 -7.86 5.74
CA PRO A 35 -11.88 -7.88 4.83
C PRO A 35 -10.62 -7.43 5.57
N ARG A 36 -9.51 -8.14 5.37
CA ARG A 36 -8.20 -7.81 5.95
C ARG A 36 -7.22 -7.48 4.83
N PRO A 37 -7.24 -6.24 4.29
CA PRO A 37 -6.38 -5.83 3.17
C PRO A 37 -4.89 -6.06 3.45
N ALA A 38 -4.46 -5.98 4.71
CA ALA A 38 -3.09 -6.28 5.10
C ALA A 38 -2.67 -7.75 4.81
N LEU A 39 -3.61 -8.65 4.66
CA LEU A 39 -3.39 -10.07 4.32
C LEU A 39 -3.88 -10.44 2.92
N ASP A 40 -4.39 -9.48 2.16
CA ASP A 40 -4.62 -9.57 0.73
C ASP A 40 -3.39 -9.02 0.00
N PHE A 41 -2.41 -9.87 -0.22
CA PHE A 41 -1.09 -9.48 -0.70
C PHE A 41 -0.72 -10.15 -2.02
N GLY A 42 0.04 -9.41 -2.83
CA GLY A 42 0.69 -9.87 -4.04
C GLY A 42 2.20 -10.05 -3.87
N VAL A 43 2.91 -9.89 -4.97
CA VAL A 43 4.37 -9.95 -5.02
C VAL A 43 4.93 -8.75 -5.79
N GLN A 44 6.08 -8.21 -5.33
CA GLN A 44 6.82 -7.21 -6.12
C GLN A 44 7.54 -7.90 -7.28
N SER A 45 7.36 -7.41 -8.50
CA SER A 45 7.95 -8.05 -9.69
C SER A 45 9.46 -8.03 -9.72
N TRP A 46 10.09 -7.12 -8.97
CA TRP A 46 11.54 -7.09 -8.77
C TRP A 46 12.12 -8.38 -8.19
N CYS A 47 11.32 -9.15 -7.46
CA CYS A 47 11.70 -10.49 -7.01
C CYS A 47 12.05 -11.42 -8.19
N PHE A 48 11.46 -11.17 -9.35
CA PHE A 48 11.63 -11.94 -10.57
C PHE A 48 12.53 -11.26 -11.61
N ARG A 49 13.36 -10.28 -11.20
CA ARG A 49 14.21 -9.48 -12.11
C ARG A 49 15.19 -10.26 -12.99
N HIS A 50 15.43 -11.52 -12.66
CA HIS A 50 16.19 -12.44 -13.52
C HIS A 50 15.42 -12.80 -14.82
N TYR A 51 14.11 -12.83 -14.76
CA TYR A 51 13.24 -13.16 -15.88
C TYR A 51 12.80 -11.88 -16.58
N GLN A 52 12.92 -11.84 -17.91
CA GLN A 52 12.57 -10.65 -18.69
C GLN A 52 11.20 -10.75 -19.38
N ASP A 53 10.67 -11.95 -19.47
CA ASP A 53 9.38 -12.23 -20.11
C ASP A 53 8.22 -12.13 -19.11
N ASN A 54 7.26 -11.25 -19.38
CA ASN A 54 6.12 -11.01 -18.50
C ASN A 54 5.20 -12.23 -18.32
N ALA A 55 5.06 -13.09 -19.34
CA ALA A 55 4.27 -14.31 -19.20
C ALA A 55 4.93 -15.27 -18.18
N THR A 56 6.24 -15.40 -18.24
CA THR A 56 7.02 -16.16 -17.25
C THR A 56 6.89 -15.56 -15.84
N VAL A 57 6.92 -14.24 -15.70
CA VAL A 57 6.75 -13.57 -14.39
C VAL A 57 5.34 -13.82 -13.84
N ALA A 58 4.31 -13.69 -14.66
CA ALA A 58 2.93 -13.99 -14.27
C ALA A 58 2.74 -15.45 -13.83
N GLU A 59 3.32 -16.42 -14.60
CA GLU A 59 3.32 -17.85 -14.24
C GLU A 59 3.97 -18.08 -12.86
N LYS A 60 5.11 -17.44 -12.59
CA LYS A 60 5.80 -17.57 -11.30
C LYS A 60 5.03 -16.96 -10.15
N ALA A 61 4.34 -15.82 -10.34
CA ALA A 61 3.43 -15.26 -9.35
C ALA A 61 2.30 -16.25 -9.01
N LYS A 62 1.70 -16.87 -10.00
CA LYS A 62 0.70 -17.94 -9.76
C LYS A 62 1.31 -19.15 -9.08
N ALA A 63 2.53 -19.56 -9.45
CA ALA A 63 3.20 -20.72 -8.86
C ALA A 63 3.48 -20.55 -7.35
N ILE A 64 3.74 -19.34 -6.87
CA ILE A 64 3.87 -19.04 -5.42
C ILE A 64 2.52 -18.88 -4.73
N GLY A 65 1.42 -18.87 -5.48
CA GLY A 65 0.07 -18.84 -4.95
C GLY A 65 -0.49 -17.44 -4.74
N VAL A 66 -0.01 -16.41 -5.45
CA VAL A 66 -0.61 -15.06 -5.46
C VAL A 66 -1.22 -14.76 -6.83
N ASP A 67 -2.18 -13.83 -6.85
CA ASP A 67 -2.91 -13.41 -8.05
C ASP A 67 -2.81 -11.88 -8.27
N SER A 68 -1.89 -11.22 -7.58
CA SER A 68 -1.63 -9.80 -7.77
C SER A 68 -0.13 -9.49 -7.72
N ILE A 69 0.25 -8.37 -8.36
CA ILE A 69 1.65 -7.96 -8.52
C ILE A 69 1.77 -6.44 -8.44
N GLU A 70 2.86 -5.97 -7.84
CA GLU A 70 3.38 -4.63 -8.10
C GLU A 70 4.38 -4.71 -9.25
N LEU A 71 4.13 -3.96 -10.33
CA LEU A 71 4.94 -4.06 -11.54
C LEU A 71 6.03 -2.99 -11.57
N CYS A 72 7.30 -3.42 -11.59
CA CYS A 72 8.45 -2.52 -11.68
C CYS A 72 8.90 -2.26 -13.13
N ALA A 73 9.73 -1.23 -13.32
CA ALA A 73 10.23 -0.83 -14.63
C ALA A 73 11.07 -1.91 -15.36
N SER A 74 11.57 -2.92 -14.66
CA SER A 74 12.29 -4.04 -15.29
C SER A 74 11.37 -4.91 -16.15
N HIS A 75 10.06 -4.88 -15.88
CA HIS A 75 9.05 -5.67 -16.55
C HIS A 75 8.04 -4.81 -17.34
N ALA A 76 8.22 -3.48 -17.34
CA ALA A 76 7.32 -2.58 -18.03
C ALA A 76 8.07 -1.44 -18.70
N SER A 77 7.85 -1.25 -19.99
CA SER A 77 8.31 -0.05 -20.71
C SER A 77 7.31 1.08 -20.50
N ILE A 78 7.64 2.01 -19.60
CA ILE A 78 6.76 3.15 -19.28
C ILE A 78 6.83 4.25 -20.36
N GLY A 79 7.81 4.19 -21.27
CA GLY A 79 7.98 5.17 -22.34
C GLY A 79 6.91 5.12 -23.42
N ASP A 80 6.23 3.99 -23.58
CA ASP A 80 5.19 3.76 -24.60
C ASP A 80 3.94 3.16 -23.93
N VAL A 81 2.96 4.01 -23.67
CA VAL A 81 1.70 3.64 -22.98
C VAL A 81 0.88 2.66 -23.82
N GLU A 82 0.92 2.76 -25.15
CA GLU A 82 0.19 1.80 -26.01
C GLU A 82 0.82 0.41 -25.95
N ALA A 83 2.14 0.31 -26.03
CA ALA A 83 2.84 -0.95 -25.87
C ALA A 83 2.66 -1.55 -24.45
N PHE A 84 2.50 -0.71 -23.44
CA PHE A 84 2.23 -1.16 -22.07
C PHE A 84 0.88 -1.89 -21.93
N LYS A 85 -0.11 -1.58 -22.75
CA LYS A 85 -1.40 -2.30 -22.77
C LYS A 85 -1.25 -3.78 -23.12
N ASP A 86 -0.26 -4.14 -23.93
CA ASP A 86 0.05 -5.55 -24.22
C ASP A 86 0.61 -6.24 -22.96
N VAL A 87 1.42 -5.55 -22.17
CA VAL A 87 1.89 -6.07 -20.86
C VAL A 87 0.71 -6.30 -19.91
N VAL A 88 -0.20 -5.33 -19.79
CA VAL A 88 -1.44 -5.48 -19.00
C VAL A 88 -2.25 -6.70 -19.46
N LYS A 89 -2.34 -6.90 -20.76
CA LYS A 89 -3.06 -8.08 -21.34
C LYS A 89 -2.42 -9.39 -20.88
N VAL A 90 -1.10 -9.50 -20.89
CA VAL A 90 -0.37 -10.70 -20.47
C VAL A 90 -0.73 -11.08 -19.03
N TYR A 91 -0.66 -10.13 -18.09
CA TYR A 91 -1.01 -10.39 -16.69
C TYR A 91 -2.49 -10.72 -16.50
N ARG A 92 -3.38 -10.01 -17.17
CA ARG A 92 -4.82 -10.30 -17.13
C ARG A 92 -5.16 -11.68 -17.68
N ASP A 93 -4.55 -12.09 -18.80
CA ASP A 93 -4.78 -13.42 -19.41
C ASP A 93 -4.25 -14.55 -18.51
N ALA A 94 -3.32 -14.26 -17.59
CA ALA A 94 -2.82 -15.16 -16.57
C ALA A 94 -3.59 -15.09 -15.24
N ASP A 95 -4.67 -14.32 -15.15
CA ASP A 95 -5.41 -14.04 -13.91
C ASP A 95 -4.49 -13.47 -12.79
N VAL A 96 -3.62 -12.53 -13.14
CA VAL A 96 -2.77 -11.77 -12.23
C VAL A 96 -3.11 -10.29 -12.36
N ALA A 97 -3.57 -9.66 -11.29
CA ALA A 97 -3.90 -8.24 -11.28
C ALA A 97 -2.66 -7.38 -11.02
N ILE A 98 -2.46 -6.31 -11.79
CA ILE A 98 -1.44 -5.30 -11.48
C ILE A 98 -2.08 -4.30 -10.50
N HIS A 99 -1.86 -4.50 -9.19
CA HIS A 99 -2.47 -3.68 -8.14
C HIS A 99 -1.74 -2.36 -7.89
N SER A 100 -0.44 -2.33 -8.15
CA SER A 100 0.42 -1.15 -8.00
C SER A 100 1.56 -1.19 -9.00
N MET A 101 2.24 -0.07 -9.15
CA MET A 101 3.41 0.06 -10.00
C MET A 101 4.54 0.77 -9.25
N GLY A 102 5.77 0.34 -9.45
CA GLY A 102 6.93 0.98 -8.81
C GLY A 102 8.11 0.00 -8.66
N VAL A 103 9.23 0.45 -8.11
CA VAL A 103 9.45 1.78 -7.51
C VAL A 103 9.94 2.75 -8.58
N GLN A 104 9.33 3.94 -8.64
CA GLN A 104 9.75 5.02 -9.56
C GLN A 104 10.39 6.17 -8.79
N THR A 105 11.46 6.75 -9.33
CA THR A 105 12.01 8.01 -8.81
C THR A 105 11.45 9.18 -9.60
N PHE A 106 10.64 10.02 -8.95
CA PHE A 106 10.11 11.25 -9.55
C PHE A 106 11.10 12.41 -9.35
N GLU A 107 11.34 13.15 -10.42
CA GLU A 107 12.23 14.30 -10.49
C GLU A 107 11.49 15.61 -10.86
N GLY A 108 10.20 15.52 -11.20
CA GLY A 108 9.38 16.62 -11.67
C GLY A 108 9.52 16.87 -13.19
N LYS A 109 9.92 15.85 -13.96
CA LYS A 109 10.09 15.90 -15.43
C LYS A 109 8.77 15.66 -16.16
N ASP A 110 8.69 16.14 -17.41
CA ASP A 110 7.45 16.08 -18.20
C ASP A 110 7.03 14.64 -18.56
N GLY A 111 7.95 13.72 -18.81
CA GLY A 111 7.65 12.32 -19.16
C GLY A 111 7.08 11.47 -18.00
N GLU A 112 7.03 12.00 -16.80
CA GLU A 112 6.55 11.25 -15.62
C GLU A 112 5.04 11.00 -15.63
N ARG A 113 4.28 11.72 -16.45
CA ARG A 113 2.85 11.46 -16.71
C ARG A 113 2.60 10.02 -17.20
N ASN A 114 3.50 9.46 -17.98
CA ASN A 114 3.36 8.12 -18.53
C ASN A 114 3.20 7.05 -17.43
N TRP A 115 3.79 7.25 -16.25
CA TRP A 115 3.59 6.35 -15.11
C TRP A 115 2.14 6.30 -14.68
N PHE A 116 1.47 7.44 -14.63
CA PHE A 116 0.05 7.53 -14.25
C PHE A 116 -0.86 6.99 -15.35
N GLU A 117 -0.54 7.22 -16.61
CA GLU A 117 -1.27 6.66 -17.76
C GLU A 117 -1.16 5.12 -17.79
N CYS A 118 0.03 4.58 -17.56
CA CYS A 118 0.25 3.14 -17.44
C CYS A 118 -0.47 2.56 -16.21
N ALA A 119 -0.37 3.21 -15.05
CA ALA A 119 -1.05 2.77 -13.84
C ALA A 119 -2.58 2.77 -14.01
N ALA A 120 -3.14 3.80 -14.65
CA ALA A 120 -4.56 3.85 -14.99
C ALA A 120 -4.97 2.73 -15.97
N ALA A 121 -4.15 2.47 -17.01
CA ALA A 121 -4.40 1.38 -17.96
C ALA A 121 -4.35 0.00 -17.30
N ALA A 122 -3.51 -0.19 -16.28
CA ALA A 122 -3.44 -1.40 -15.47
C ALA A 122 -4.56 -1.54 -14.44
N GLY A 123 -5.23 -0.44 -14.08
CA GLY A 123 -6.16 -0.40 -12.95
C GLY A 123 -5.46 -0.38 -11.58
N ALA A 124 -4.19 0.05 -11.56
CA ALA A 124 -3.40 0.12 -10.33
C ALA A 124 -3.96 1.18 -9.37
N LYS A 125 -3.91 0.90 -8.07
CA LYS A 125 -4.43 1.77 -7.01
C LYS A 125 -3.43 2.84 -6.59
N HIS A 126 -2.12 2.54 -6.66
CA HIS A 126 -1.08 3.49 -6.33
C HIS A 126 0.21 3.25 -7.13
N ILE A 127 1.10 4.23 -7.06
CA ILE A 127 2.48 4.14 -7.53
C ILE A 127 3.40 4.23 -6.32
N THR A 128 4.26 3.22 -6.15
CA THR A 128 5.34 3.24 -5.16
C THR A 128 6.50 4.07 -5.69
N ALA A 129 6.97 5.05 -4.92
CA ALA A 129 7.84 6.08 -5.42
C ALA A 129 8.98 6.50 -4.49
N HIS A 130 10.06 6.96 -5.10
CA HIS A 130 11.03 7.86 -4.50
C HIS A 130 10.88 9.27 -5.09
N PHE A 131 11.44 10.25 -4.40
CA PHE A 131 11.63 11.61 -4.93
C PHE A 131 13.11 11.93 -4.96
N LYS A 132 13.58 12.56 -6.03
CA LYS A 132 14.97 12.95 -6.14
C LYS A 132 15.30 14.07 -5.17
N VAL A 133 16.40 13.89 -4.43
CA VAL A 133 16.81 14.75 -3.31
C VAL A 133 16.97 16.22 -3.70
N ASP A 134 17.46 16.50 -4.88
CA ASP A 134 17.75 17.87 -5.35
C ASP A 134 16.53 18.57 -6.02
N SER A 135 15.43 17.85 -6.25
CA SER A 135 14.24 18.39 -6.92
C SER A 135 12.91 18.11 -6.21
N PHE A 136 12.92 17.48 -5.03
CA PHE A 136 11.70 17.04 -4.34
C PHE A 136 10.68 18.18 -4.15
N HIS A 137 11.13 19.40 -3.86
CA HIS A 137 10.27 20.55 -3.62
C HIS A 137 9.43 20.98 -4.84
N THR A 138 9.85 20.58 -6.05
CA THR A 138 9.07 20.73 -7.29
C THR A 138 8.45 19.42 -7.75
N ALA A 139 9.14 18.30 -7.55
CA ALA A 139 8.67 16.98 -7.95
C ALA A 139 7.41 16.56 -7.17
N VAL A 140 7.42 16.68 -5.84
CA VAL A 140 6.29 16.26 -5.01
C VAL A 140 4.98 16.97 -5.38
N PRO A 141 4.90 18.32 -5.47
CA PRO A 141 3.68 18.98 -5.88
C PRO A 141 3.24 18.67 -7.32
N LYS A 142 4.17 18.44 -8.25
CA LYS A 142 3.84 18.03 -9.63
C LYS A 142 3.26 16.62 -9.65
N THR A 143 3.88 15.69 -8.92
CA THR A 143 3.42 14.31 -8.79
C THR A 143 2.05 14.25 -8.12
N ALA A 144 1.82 15.04 -7.06
CA ALA A 144 0.52 15.14 -6.38
C ALA A 144 -0.61 15.61 -7.32
N LYS A 145 -0.32 16.54 -8.23
CA LYS A 145 -1.30 16.97 -9.26
C LYS A 145 -1.64 15.85 -10.24
N LEU A 146 -0.65 15.07 -10.67
CA LEU A 146 -0.90 13.90 -11.50
C LEU A 146 -1.69 12.83 -10.74
N ALA A 147 -1.34 12.58 -9.48
CA ALA A 147 -2.07 11.68 -8.60
C ALA A 147 -3.55 12.05 -8.47
N ASP A 148 -3.84 13.34 -8.32
CA ASP A 148 -5.22 13.86 -8.27
C ASP A 148 -5.94 13.72 -9.61
N GLU A 149 -5.27 14.07 -10.72
CA GLU A 149 -5.81 13.98 -12.08
C GLU A 149 -6.23 12.56 -12.46
N TYR A 150 -5.42 11.56 -12.10
CA TYR A 150 -5.68 10.16 -12.44
C TYR A 150 -6.43 9.39 -11.34
N GLY A 151 -6.62 9.97 -10.16
CA GLY A 151 -7.20 9.29 -9.01
C GLY A 151 -6.32 8.16 -8.46
N ILE A 152 -5.01 8.25 -8.65
CA ILE A 152 -4.01 7.24 -8.25
C ILE A 152 -3.13 7.84 -7.16
N ASN A 153 -3.05 7.21 -6.02
CA ASN A 153 -2.21 7.67 -4.91
C ASN A 153 -0.71 7.37 -5.17
N VAL A 154 0.17 8.06 -4.44
CA VAL A 154 1.62 7.81 -4.53
C VAL A 154 2.16 7.56 -3.14
N GLY A 155 2.72 6.36 -2.93
CA GLY A 155 3.33 5.94 -1.68
C GLY A 155 4.84 6.12 -1.71
N ILE A 156 5.41 6.93 -0.79
CA ILE A 156 6.86 7.07 -0.65
C ILE A 156 7.42 5.75 -0.13
N HIS A 157 8.28 5.11 -0.93
CA HIS A 157 8.97 3.90 -0.51
C HIS A 157 10.03 4.25 0.53
N CYS A 158 9.89 3.70 1.73
CA CYS A 158 10.85 3.92 2.81
C CYS A 158 12.10 3.06 2.59
N HIS A 159 13.01 3.57 1.80
CA HIS A 159 14.30 2.93 1.52
C HIS A 159 15.42 3.69 2.21
N GLY A 160 16.39 2.99 2.78
CA GLY A 160 17.53 3.59 3.47
C GLY A 160 18.50 4.35 2.53
N GLY A 161 19.61 4.80 3.12
CA GLY A 161 20.67 5.53 2.39
C GLY A 161 20.31 7.00 2.15
N TYR A 162 20.66 7.53 1.00
CA TYR A 162 20.42 8.93 0.60
C TYR A 162 19.00 9.18 0.06
N MET A 163 18.19 8.16 -0.06
CA MET A 163 16.77 8.28 -0.40
C MET A 163 16.00 8.82 0.79
N PHE A 164 14.92 9.55 0.57
CA PHE A 164 14.15 10.15 1.66
C PHE A 164 13.43 9.15 2.58
N GLY A 165 13.42 7.88 2.26
CA GLY A 165 12.63 6.88 2.96
C GLY A 165 13.11 6.48 4.37
N GLY A 166 14.26 6.96 4.83
CA GLY A 166 14.85 6.57 6.11
C GLY A 166 14.49 7.44 7.32
N SER A 167 13.68 8.48 7.16
CA SER A 167 13.36 9.44 8.23
C SER A 167 11.89 9.83 8.22
N LYS A 168 11.20 9.60 9.34
CA LYS A 168 9.81 10.03 9.53
C LYS A 168 9.63 11.53 9.30
N ASP A 169 10.50 12.37 9.84
CA ASP A 169 10.39 13.83 9.70
C ASP A 169 10.44 14.27 8.24
N VAL A 170 11.26 13.60 7.43
CA VAL A 170 11.36 13.88 5.99
C VAL A 170 10.12 13.36 5.26
N ILE A 171 9.67 12.15 5.55
CA ILE A 171 8.45 11.59 4.96
C ILE A 171 7.24 12.45 5.30
N ASP A 172 7.08 12.86 6.56
CA ASP A 172 6.01 13.78 7.01
C ASP A 172 6.02 15.09 6.24
N HIS A 173 7.23 15.64 6.00
CA HIS A 173 7.38 16.85 5.19
C HIS A 173 6.93 16.64 3.74
N LEU A 174 7.31 15.53 3.11
CA LEU A 174 6.92 15.23 1.74
C LEU A 174 5.41 14.95 1.63
N ILE A 175 4.82 14.22 2.57
CA ILE A 175 3.37 13.98 2.64
C ILE A 175 2.62 15.31 2.72
N LYS A 176 3.09 16.23 3.58
CA LYS A 176 2.50 17.57 3.70
C LYS A 176 2.58 18.39 2.41
N LEU A 177 3.67 18.26 1.64
CA LEU A 177 3.82 18.90 0.34
C LEU A 177 2.87 18.30 -0.72
N GLY A 178 2.44 17.08 -0.52
CA GLY A 178 1.63 16.31 -1.48
C GLY A 178 0.12 16.43 -1.31
N ASP A 179 -0.35 17.26 -0.37
CA ASP A 179 -1.76 17.63 -0.17
C ASP A 179 -2.74 16.44 -0.18
N GLY A 180 -2.39 15.38 0.57
CA GLY A 180 -3.23 14.18 0.74
C GLY A 180 -3.15 13.15 -0.41
N LYS A 181 -2.39 13.43 -1.48
CA LYS A 181 -2.18 12.48 -2.59
C LYS A 181 -0.87 11.72 -2.51
N ILE A 182 0.01 12.16 -1.64
CA ILE A 182 1.26 11.51 -1.29
C ILE A 182 1.12 10.92 0.10
N GLY A 183 1.46 9.66 0.25
CA GLY A 183 1.51 8.94 1.52
C GLY A 183 2.77 8.09 1.57
N VAL A 184 2.73 6.98 2.27
CA VAL A 184 3.87 6.09 2.44
C VAL A 184 3.59 4.69 1.87
N CYS A 185 4.61 4.09 1.29
CA CYS A 185 4.73 2.65 1.09
C CYS A 185 5.77 2.13 2.09
N ILE A 186 5.32 1.42 3.12
CA ILE A 186 6.21 0.92 4.16
C ILE A 186 6.89 -0.35 3.65
N ASP A 187 8.18 -0.26 3.36
CA ASP A 187 9.04 -1.45 3.27
C ASP A 187 9.53 -1.78 4.67
N THR A 188 9.12 -2.93 5.18
CA THR A 188 9.35 -3.29 6.58
C THR A 188 10.83 -3.50 6.90
N ALA A 189 11.61 -4.07 6.00
CA ALA A 189 13.02 -4.33 6.23
C ALA A 189 13.86 -3.06 6.09
N TRP A 190 13.62 -2.25 5.07
CA TRP A 190 14.31 -0.96 4.93
C TRP A 190 13.93 0.03 6.03
N CYS A 191 12.71 -0.04 6.57
CA CYS A 191 12.33 0.66 7.78
C CYS A 191 13.25 0.23 8.94
N MET A 192 13.35 -1.07 9.23
CA MET A 192 14.18 -1.60 10.32
C MET A 192 15.66 -1.29 10.15
N GLN A 193 16.17 -1.21 8.90
CA GLN A 193 17.56 -0.90 8.59
C GLN A 193 18.00 0.47 9.12
N THR A 194 17.06 1.41 9.35
CA THR A 194 17.37 2.71 9.94
C THR A 194 17.66 2.64 11.45
N GLY A 195 17.51 1.47 12.04
CA GLY A 195 17.79 1.17 13.44
C GLY A 195 16.57 1.30 14.35
N PRO A 196 16.57 0.60 15.49
CA PRO A 196 15.36 0.36 16.31
C PRO A 196 14.76 1.62 16.94
N LYS A 197 15.49 2.73 16.97
CA LYS A 197 14.96 4.01 17.48
C LYS A 197 14.16 4.81 16.45
N GLN A 198 14.38 4.56 15.17
CA GLN A 198 13.79 5.34 14.08
C GLN A 198 12.92 4.49 13.15
N GLY A 199 13.29 3.23 12.97
CA GLY A 199 12.68 2.32 12.02
C GLY A 199 12.01 1.13 12.70
N ASP A 200 10.94 1.37 13.43
CA ASP A 200 10.04 0.34 13.91
C ASP A 200 8.81 0.29 13.00
N PRO A 201 8.61 -0.77 12.20
CA PRO A 201 7.48 -0.86 11.28
C PRO A 201 6.12 -0.78 11.99
N VAL A 202 5.99 -1.31 13.22
CA VAL A 202 4.76 -1.27 14.01
C VAL A 202 4.42 0.17 14.40
N GLU A 203 5.41 0.92 14.86
CA GLU A 203 5.24 2.33 15.20
C GLU A 203 5.00 3.18 13.95
N TRP A 204 5.61 2.84 12.81
CA TRP A 204 5.34 3.53 11.55
C TRP A 204 3.93 3.26 11.04
N ALA A 205 3.42 2.04 11.15
CA ALA A 205 2.05 1.72 10.80
C ALA A 205 1.03 2.55 11.61
N LYS A 206 1.28 2.75 12.90
CA LYS A 206 0.46 3.61 13.77
C LYS A 206 0.58 5.09 13.40
N HIS A 207 1.81 5.57 13.16
CA HIS A 207 2.10 6.98 12.85
C HIS A 207 1.45 7.41 11.53
N TYR A 208 1.52 6.56 10.51
CA TYR A 208 1.01 6.83 9.17
C TYR A 208 -0.41 6.30 8.92
N ALA A 209 -1.14 5.88 9.94
CA ALA A 209 -2.51 5.40 9.79
C ALA A 209 -3.35 6.38 8.95
N GLY A 210 -4.03 5.85 7.90
CA GLY A 210 -4.77 6.66 6.93
C GLY A 210 -3.94 7.32 5.82
N SER A 211 -2.59 7.17 5.85
CA SER A 211 -1.68 7.65 4.80
C SER A 211 -0.78 6.55 4.25
N ILE A 212 -1.04 5.28 4.60
CA ILE A 212 -0.32 4.13 4.06
C ILE A 212 -1.03 3.68 2.79
N PHE A 213 -0.39 3.85 1.64
CA PHE A 213 -0.95 3.45 0.35
C PHE A 213 -0.40 2.11 -0.13
N GLY A 214 0.78 1.73 0.34
CA GLY A 214 1.42 0.47 0.02
C GLY A 214 2.22 -0.12 1.19
N VAL A 215 2.45 -1.43 1.10
CA VAL A 215 3.33 -2.16 2.01
C VAL A 215 4.17 -3.14 1.20
N HIS A 216 5.49 -3.11 1.40
CA HIS A 216 6.38 -4.18 1.01
C HIS A 216 6.72 -5.03 2.24
N TYR A 217 6.19 -6.23 2.30
CA TYR A 217 6.57 -7.22 3.31
C TYR A 217 7.93 -7.80 2.95
N LYS A 218 8.92 -7.35 3.66
CA LYS A 218 10.32 -7.74 3.52
C LYS A 218 10.92 -7.96 4.89
N ASP A 219 11.84 -8.91 5.04
CA ASP A 219 12.41 -9.20 6.34
C ASP A 219 13.93 -9.39 6.26
N PHE A 220 14.62 -8.85 7.24
CA PHE A 220 16.06 -8.94 7.38
C PHE A 220 16.45 -9.58 8.71
N VAL A 221 17.59 -10.25 8.69
CA VAL A 221 18.38 -10.56 9.89
C VAL A 221 19.61 -9.66 9.90
N PHE A 222 19.84 -8.99 11.02
CA PHE A 222 20.98 -8.09 11.18
C PHE A 222 22.09 -8.76 12.00
N ASP A 223 23.33 -8.58 11.56
CA ASP A 223 24.49 -8.93 12.37
C ASP A 223 24.81 -7.83 13.41
N PRO A 224 25.74 -8.07 14.37
CA PRO A 224 26.13 -7.07 15.37
C PRO A 224 26.70 -5.76 14.79
N ASN A 225 27.11 -5.73 13.53
CA ASN A 225 27.64 -4.55 12.83
C ASN A 225 26.54 -3.83 12.03
N GLY A 226 25.30 -4.34 12.06
CA GLY A 226 24.17 -3.77 11.31
C GLY A 226 24.14 -4.17 9.83
N GLN A 227 24.98 -5.13 9.40
CA GLN A 227 24.82 -5.72 8.08
C GLN A 227 23.59 -6.63 8.07
N TRP A 228 22.89 -6.69 6.96
CA TRP A 228 21.66 -7.44 6.83
C TRP A 228 21.77 -8.55 5.79
N ASN A 229 20.95 -9.58 6.00
CA ASN A 229 20.65 -10.58 4.99
C ASN A 229 19.13 -10.62 4.83
N ASP A 230 18.69 -10.67 3.58
CA ASP A 230 17.28 -10.86 3.22
C ASP A 230 16.86 -12.31 3.55
N VAL A 231 15.76 -12.46 4.24
CA VAL A 231 15.24 -13.77 4.68
C VAL A 231 13.75 -13.90 4.36
N VAL A 232 13.24 -15.10 4.46
CA VAL A 232 11.81 -15.38 4.32
C VAL A 232 11.03 -14.50 5.30
N VAL A 233 10.03 -13.76 4.81
CA VAL A 233 9.21 -12.86 5.61
C VAL A 233 8.61 -13.57 6.82
N GLY A 234 8.76 -12.96 7.99
CA GLY A 234 8.30 -13.54 9.26
C GLY A 234 9.29 -14.50 9.93
N THR A 235 10.49 -14.71 9.34
CA THR A 235 11.53 -15.54 9.96
C THR A 235 12.74 -14.74 10.42
N GLY A 236 12.76 -13.44 10.21
CA GLY A 236 13.83 -12.52 10.54
C GLY A 236 13.54 -11.67 11.77
N THR A 237 13.79 -10.37 11.63
CA THR A 237 13.66 -9.39 12.72
C THR A 237 12.27 -8.77 12.79
N LEU A 238 11.45 -8.89 11.74
CA LEU A 238 10.13 -8.30 11.65
C LEU A 238 9.15 -8.95 12.63
N GLU A 239 8.57 -8.15 13.53
CA GLU A 239 7.44 -8.55 14.37
C GLU A 239 6.15 -8.59 13.52
N LEU A 240 6.13 -9.52 12.54
CA LEU A 240 5.11 -9.60 11.50
C LEU A 240 3.67 -9.60 12.01
N PRO A 241 3.28 -10.40 13.06
CA PRO A 241 1.91 -10.38 13.57
C PRO A 241 1.52 -9.03 14.17
N ALA A 242 2.45 -8.36 14.86
CA ALA A 242 2.22 -7.05 15.46
C ALA A 242 2.10 -5.96 14.39
N PHE A 243 2.89 -6.04 13.32
CA PHE A 243 2.82 -5.12 12.19
C PHE A 243 1.48 -5.24 11.45
N VAL A 244 1.06 -6.47 11.09
CA VAL A 244 -0.24 -6.71 10.45
C VAL A 244 -1.39 -6.21 11.31
N LYS A 245 -1.32 -6.48 12.64
CA LYS A 245 -2.33 -5.95 13.57
C LYS A 245 -2.37 -4.41 13.56
N ALA A 246 -1.22 -3.75 13.53
CA ALA A 246 -1.17 -2.29 13.52
C ALA A 246 -1.75 -1.70 12.22
N LEU A 247 -1.56 -2.36 11.08
CA LEU A 247 -2.21 -2.00 9.81
C LEU A 247 -3.73 -2.15 9.89
N ASP A 248 -4.22 -3.29 10.40
CA ASP A 248 -5.66 -3.54 10.57
C ASP A 248 -6.30 -2.52 11.52
N ASP A 249 -5.67 -2.28 12.69
CA ASP A 249 -6.13 -1.29 13.67
C ASP A 249 -6.16 0.15 13.09
N GLY A 250 -5.23 0.45 12.19
CA GLY A 250 -5.12 1.72 11.47
C GLY A 250 -6.08 1.87 10.28
N GLY A 251 -6.85 0.81 9.96
CA GLY A 251 -7.80 0.82 8.84
C GLY A 251 -7.10 0.80 7.46
N PHE A 252 -5.97 0.11 7.34
CA PHE A 252 -5.25 -0.02 6.08
C PHE A 252 -6.16 -0.62 4.99
N ASP A 253 -6.27 0.07 3.86
CA ASP A 253 -7.03 -0.31 2.67
C ASP A 253 -6.22 -0.22 1.36
N GLY A 254 -4.90 -0.03 1.50
CA GLY A 254 -3.95 0.02 0.40
C GLY A 254 -3.64 -1.34 -0.22
N THR A 255 -2.51 -1.42 -0.92
CA THR A 255 -2.01 -2.67 -1.50
C THR A 255 -0.77 -3.16 -0.76
N ALA A 256 -0.67 -4.47 -0.61
CA ALA A 256 0.47 -5.10 0.03
C ALA A 256 1.13 -6.09 -0.92
N VAL A 257 2.46 -6.17 -0.91
CA VAL A 257 3.22 -7.14 -1.69
C VAL A 257 4.35 -7.73 -0.86
N ILE A 258 4.68 -8.98 -1.13
CA ILE A 258 5.92 -9.60 -0.65
C ILE A 258 7.06 -9.10 -1.53
N GLU A 259 8.16 -8.68 -0.92
CA GLU A 259 9.41 -8.40 -1.61
C GLU A 259 10.55 -9.20 -0.97
N TYR A 260 11.16 -10.08 -1.76
CA TYR A 260 12.30 -10.90 -1.37
C TYR A 260 13.35 -10.80 -2.46
N GLU A 261 14.56 -10.37 -2.11
CA GLU A 261 15.58 -10.02 -3.09
C GLU A 261 16.75 -10.97 -3.17
N ALA A 262 16.84 -11.94 -2.27
CA ALA A 262 17.81 -13.02 -2.38
C ALA A 262 17.39 -14.07 -3.43
N ASP A 263 18.26 -15.04 -3.69
CA ASP A 263 18.01 -16.15 -4.64
C ASP A 263 17.55 -15.70 -6.03
N VAL A 264 18.16 -14.64 -6.57
CA VAL A 264 17.73 -13.92 -7.79
C VAL A 264 17.43 -14.84 -8.97
N GLU A 265 18.24 -15.90 -9.15
CA GLU A 265 18.08 -16.84 -10.27
C GLU A 265 16.91 -17.81 -10.06
N ASN A 266 16.53 -18.09 -8.80
CA ASN A 266 15.46 -19.01 -8.46
C ASN A 266 14.71 -18.60 -7.19
N PRO A 267 13.97 -17.48 -7.19
CA PRO A 267 13.31 -16.97 -5.99
C PRO A 267 12.05 -17.74 -5.57
N VAL A 268 11.47 -18.54 -6.45
CA VAL A 268 10.18 -19.23 -6.23
C VAL A 268 10.13 -20.04 -4.93
N PRO A 269 11.14 -20.88 -4.57
CA PRO A 269 11.07 -21.65 -3.33
C PRO A 269 11.02 -20.78 -2.06
N ALA A 270 11.77 -19.67 -2.03
CA ALA A 270 11.76 -18.75 -0.90
C ALA A 270 10.48 -17.91 -0.85
N LEU A 271 10.02 -17.40 -1.99
CA LEU A 271 8.76 -16.67 -2.09
C LEU A 271 7.56 -17.54 -1.69
N THR A 272 7.54 -18.83 -2.06
CA THR A 272 6.51 -19.77 -1.60
C THR A 272 6.48 -19.85 -0.08
N LYS A 273 7.63 -19.92 0.57
CA LYS A 273 7.72 -19.90 2.03
C LYS A 273 7.24 -18.57 2.62
N CYS A 274 7.55 -17.43 2.00
CA CYS A 274 7.02 -16.14 2.43
C CYS A 274 5.48 -16.15 2.41
N VAL A 275 4.87 -16.65 1.34
CA VAL A 275 3.41 -16.79 1.22
C VAL A 275 2.85 -17.71 2.32
N GLU A 276 3.53 -18.83 2.60
CA GLU A 276 3.13 -19.76 3.67
C GLU A 276 3.17 -19.09 5.06
N GLU A 277 4.22 -18.33 5.38
CA GLU A 277 4.33 -17.60 6.65
C GLU A 277 3.25 -16.53 6.78
N MET A 278 3.01 -15.74 5.74
CA MET A 278 1.93 -14.73 5.73
C MET A 278 0.55 -15.36 5.95
N ARG A 279 0.28 -16.50 5.33
CA ARG A 279 -1.02 -17.20 5.48
C ARG A 279 -1.27 -17.79 6.85
N LYS A 280 -0.24 -18.07 7.65
CA LYS A 280 -0.42 -18.49 9.05
C LYS A 280 -1.13 -17.43 9.89
N LEU A 281 -1.08 -16.17 9.51
CA LEU A 281 -1.77 -15.07 10.20
C LEU A 281 -3.28 -15.06 9.95
N THR A 282 -3.77 -15.84 8.98
CA THR A 282 -5.21 -15.98 8.65
C THR A 282 -5.83 -17.22 9.29
N ALA A 283 -5.01 -18.14 9.80
CA ALA A 283 -5.44 -19.37 10.44
C ALA A 283 -5.67 -19.17 11.94
#